data_868e3dd5f3c11bc023dda12efa0f9991
#
_entry.id   868e3dd5f3c11bc023dda12efa0f9991
#
_cell.length_a   1.000
_cell.length_b   1.000
_cell.length_c   1.000
_cell.angle_alpha   90.00
_cell.angle_beta   90.00
_cell.angle_gamma   90.00
#
_symmetry.space_group_name_H-M   'P 1'
#
loop_
_entity.id
_entity.type
_entity.pdbx_description
1 polymer ?
#
loop_
_entity_poly.entity_id
_entity_poly.type
_entity_poly.pdbx_seq_one_letter_code
_entity_poly.pdbx_strand_id
1 'polypeptide(L)'
;MIAFACALLIANPCTALVLAPTPVEYRVSGLNAGAALAEINAFRRRHGLKPVVLDQRLSRAAAAQAQTQARRGKIGHQGADGSKPWDRAKRAGYAAHLTAENVASGQKSFSEAMRGWERSAPHKRNLLLPDAQAAGVAVSYRNGRAYYTLVLGAE
;
A
#
# COMPACT_ATOMS: atom_id res chain seq x y z
N MET A 1 58.41 -26.56 52.59
CA MET A 1 57.60 -25.39 52.08
C MET A 1 56.96 -25.84 50.79
N ILE A 2 55.64 -26.08 50.84
CA ILE A 2 54.87 -26.55 49.67
C ILE A 2 54.04 -25.38 49.22
N ALA A 3 54.28 -24.87 47.99
CA ALA A 3 53.52 -23.78 47.37
C ALA A 3 52.28 -24.32 46.69
N PHE A 4 51.09 -23.93 47.16
CA PHE A 4 49.82 -24.19 46.49
C PHE A 4 49.63 -23.17 45.37
N ALA A 5 49.60 -23.63 44.12
CA ALA A 5 49.20 -22.81 42.98
C ALA A 5 47.68 -22.80 42.87
N CYS A 6 47.06 -21.65 43.09
CA CYS A 6 45.62 -21.45 42.92
C CYS A 6 45.34 -21.19 41.43
N ALA A 7 44.73 -22.15 40.74
CA ALA A 7 44.28 -21.93 39.33
C ALA A 7 43.00 -21.14 39.32
N LEU A 8 43.05 -19.93 38.81
CA LEU A 8 41.88 -19.05 38.60
C LEU A 8 41.19 -19.50 37.31
N LEU A 9 40.01 -20.14 37.44
CA LEU A 9 39.12 -20.43 36.34
C LEU A 9 38.43 -19.13 35.90
N ILE A 10 38.87 -18.59 34.76
CA ILE A 10 38.20 -17.45 34.11
C ILE A 10 36.97 -18.00 33.37
N ALA A 11 35.79 -17.80 33.91
CA ALA A 11 34.54 -18.07 33.22
C ALA A 11 34.38 -17.06 32.07
N ASN A 12 34.44 -17.55 30.83
CA ASN A 12 34.10 -16.75 29.67
C ASN A 12 32.57 -16.45 29.69
N PRO A 13 32.16 -15.16 29.70
CA PRO A 13 30.76 -14.86 29.50
C PRO A 13 30.40 -15.21 28.05
N CYS A 14 29.52 -16.17 27.88
CA CYS A 14 28.90 -16.47 26.60
C CYS A 14 28.03 -15.27 26.20
N THR A 15 28.61 -14.32 25.47
CA THR A 15 27.87 -13.20 24.88
C THR A 15 26.98 -13.77 23.80
N ALA A 16 25.69 -13.97 24.13
CA ALA A 16 24.67 -14.27 23.15
C ALA A 16 24.62 -13.09 22.15
N LEU A 17 24.99 -13.33 20.91
CA LEU A 17 24.89 -12.38 19.83
C LEU A 17 23.39 -12.13 19.57
N VAL A 18 22.85 -11.09 20.17
CA VAL A 18 21.48 -10.62 19.85
C VAL A 18 21.54 -10.01 18.46
N LEU A 19 21.15 -10.79 17.45
CA LEU A 19 20.98 -10.28 16.09
C LEU A 19 19.95 -9.15 16.14
N ALA A 20 20.39 -7.93 15.86
CA ALA A 20 19.49 -6.80 15.69
C ALA A 20 18.48 -7.16 14.59
N PRO A 21 17.18 -6.85 14.80
CA PRO A 21 16.18 -7.12 13.77
C PRO A 21 16.60 -6.39 12.48
N THR A 22 16.60 -7.14 11.36
CA THR A 22 16.91 -6.56 10.05
C THR A 22 15.99 -5.36 9.79
N PRO A 23 16.53 -4.20 9.37
CA PRO A 23 15.72 -3.03 9.09
C PRO A 23 14.63 -3.39 8.08
N VAL A 24 13.38 -3.09 8.40
CA VAL A 24 12.27 -3.28 7.46
C VAL A 24 12.39 -2.23 6.37
N GLU A 25 12.71 -2.64 5.16
CA GLU A 25 12.87 -1.73 4.03
C GLU A 25 11.49 -1.28 3.53
N TYR A 26 11.25 0.04 3.61
CA TYR A 26 10.07 0.69 3.04
C TYR A 26 10.48 1.49 1.81
N ARG A 27 9.85 1.20 0.68
CA ARG A 27 9.99 2.01 -0.53
C ARG A 27 8.61 2.51 -0.96
N VAL A 28 8.53 3.81 -1.23
CA VAL A 28 7.45 4.41 -2.02
C VAL A 28 8.06 4.60 -3.40
N SER A 29 7.64 3.87 -4.40
CA SER A 29 8.31 3.96 -5.69
C SER A 29 7.42 3.73 -6.89
N GLY A 30 7.78 4.44 -7.94
CA GLY A 30 7.88 3.99 -9.31
C GLY A 30 6.66 3.36 -9.99
N LEU A 31 5.45 3.48 -9.43
CA LEU A 31 4.26 3.14 -10.21
C LEU A 31 4.13 4.16 -11.36
N ASN A 32 4.12 3.69 -12.59
CA ASN A 32 3.73 4.52 -13.72
C ASN A 32 2.21 4.77 -13.64
N ALA A 33 1.84 5.90 -13.03
CA ALA A 33 0.45 6.26 -12.80
C ALA A 33 -0.34 6.43 -14.10
N GLY A 34 0.32 6.88 -15.18
CA GLY A 34 -0.29 7.00 -16.50
C GLY A 34 -0.65 5.63 -17.09
N ALA A 35 0.26 4.66 -17.01
CA ALA A 35 -0.01 3.30 -17.45
C ALA A 35 -1.13 2.64 -16.60
N ALA A 36 -1.09 2.82 -15.28
CA ALA A 36 -2.15 2.34 -14.40
C ALA A 36 -3.52 2.95 -14.74
N LEU A 37 -3.57 4.26 -14.97
CA LEU A 37 -4.78 4.96 -15.40
C LEU A 37 -5.30 4.42 -16.74
N ALA A 38 -4.40 4.15 -17.69
CA ALA A 38 -4.77 3.59 -18.99
C ALA A 38 -5.46 2.22 -18.84
N GLU A 39 -4.96 1.35 -17.96
CA GLU A 39 -5.58 0.04 -17.65
C GLU A 39 -6.98 0.20 -17.00
N ILE A 40 -7.10 1.08 -16.02
CA ILE A 40 -8.38 1.40 -15.36
C ILE A 40 -9.39 1.89 -16.41
N ASN A 41 -8.99 2.82 -17.26
CA ASN A 41 -9.84 3.39 -18.27
C ASN A 41 -10.17 2.41 -19.42
N ALA A 42 -9.25 1.51 -19.75
CA ALA A 42 -9.54 0.43 -20.68
C ALA A 42 -10.63 -0.49 -20.14
N PHE A 43 -10.56 -0.85 -18.83
CA PHE A 43 -11.61 -1.64 -18.19
C PHE A 43 -12.94 -0.90 -18.17
N ARG A 44 -12.97 0.38 -17.76
CA ARG A 44 -14.19 1.20 -17.73
C ARG A 44 -14.84 1.31 -19.10
N ARG A 45 -14.06 1.60 -20.15
CA ARG A 45 -14.57 1.68 -21.54
C ARG A 45 -15.19 0.36 -22.02
N ARG A 46 -14.58 -0.80 -21.68
CA ARG A 46 -15.16 -2.12 -22.02
C ARG A 46 -16.55 -2.34 -21.38
N HIS A 47 -16.87 -1.58 -20.34
CA HIS A 47 -18.17 -1.63 -19.66
C HIS A 47 -19.05 -0.41 -19.95
N GLY A 48 -18.75 0.36 -21.02
CA GLY A 48 -19.56 1.51 -21.44
C GLY A 48 -19.47 2.75 -20.52
N LEU A 49 -18.48 2.79 -19.63
CA LEU A 49 -18.34 3.91 -18.69
C LEU A 49 -17.36 4.97 -19.20
N LYS A 50 -17.60 6.21 -18.79
CA LYS A 50 -16.68 7.33 -19.04
C LYS A 50 -15.31 7.05 -18.39
N PRO A 51 -14.21 7.47 -19.01
CA PRO A 51 -12.90 7.42 -18.40
C PRO A 51 -12.81 8.36 -17.21
N VAL A 52 -11.97 8.01 -16.23
CA VAL A 52 -11.57 8.88 -15.12
C VAL A 52 -10.26 9.56 -15.46
N VAL A 53 -9.97 10.70 -14.80
CA VAL A 53 -8.70 11.42 -14.93
C VAL A 53 -7.81 11.14 -13.71
N LEU A 54 -6.50 11.26 -13.89
CA LEU A 54 -5.57 11.15 -12.78
C LEU A 54 -5.64 12.42 -11.94
N ASP A 55 -5.87 12.26 -10.61
CA ASP A 55 -5.85 13.37 -9.67
C ASP A 55 -4.73 13.16 -8.64
N GLN A 56 -3.87 14.16 -8.49
CA GLN A 56 -2.73 14.09 -7.57
C GLN A 56 -3.17 14.08 -6.10
N ARG A 57 -4.31 14.69 -5.77
CA ARG A 57 -4.86 14.70 -4.39
C ARG A 57 -5.31 13.29 -4.02
N LEU A 58 -6.01 12.59 -4.93
CA LEU A 58 -6.38 11.19 -4.76
C LEU A 58 -5.14 10.28 -4.75
N SER A 59 -4.10 10.59 -5.55
CA SER A 59 -2.84 9.85 -5.53
C SER A 59 -2.11 9.99 -4.17
N ARG A 60 -2.14 11.18 -3.55
CA ARG A 60 -1.65 11.37 -2.17
C ARG A 60 -2.44 10.55 -1.15
N ALA A 61 -3.77 10.53 -1.27
CA ALA A 61 -4.63 9.71 -0.41
C ALA A 61 -4.32 8.21 -0.56
N ALA A 62 -4.15 7.74 -1.80
CA ALA A 62 -3.75 6.36 -2.11
C ALA A 62 -2.36 6.03 -1.54
N ALA A 63 -1.39 6.95 -1.66
CA ALA A 63 -0.04 6.76 -1.13
C ALA A 63 -0.03 6.63 0.39
N ALA A 64 -0.79 7.46 1.11
CA ALA A 64 -0.94 7.37 2.56
C ALA A 64 -1.46 5.99 2.99
N GLN A 65 -2.42 5.44 2.26
CA GLN A 65 -2.96 4.11 2.56
C GLN A 65 -1.98 3.00 2.18
N ALA A 66 -1.35 3.06 1.01
CA ALA A 66 -0.36 2.07 0.59
C ALA A 66 0.81 1.98 1.59
N GLN A 67 1.29 3.13 2.09
CA GLN A 67 2.31 3.19 3.15
C GLN A 67 1.81 2.58 4.46
N THR A 68 0.58 2.89 4.87
CA THR A 68 -0.02 2.32 6.09
C THR A 68 -0.08 0.79 6.00
N GLN A 69 -0.50 0.26 4.87
CA GLN A 69 -0.56 -1.19 4.64
C GLN A 69 0.83 -1.82 4.66
N ALA A 70 1.81 -1.21 3.98
CA ALA A 70 3.19 -1.68 3.99
C ALA A 70 3.77 -1.70 5.42
N ARG A 71 3.59 -0.61 6.20
CA ARG A 71 4.04 -0.55 7.61
C ARG A 71 3.41 -1.66 8.45
N ARG A 72 2.10 -1.90 8.30
CA ARG A 72 1.38 -2.94 9.04
C ARG A 72 1.64 -4.36 8.51
N GLY A 73 2.13 -4.51 7.29
CA GLY A 73 2.26 -5.81 6.61
C GLY A 73 0.90 -6.44 6.26
N LYS A 74 -0.19 -5.64 6.26
CA LYS A 74 -1.57 -6.10 6.10
C LYS A 74 -2.38 -5.11 5.27
N ILE A 75 -3.21 -5.62 4.35
CA ILE A 75 -4.18 -4.80 3.61
C ILE A 75 -5.38 -4.42 4.48
N GLY A 76 -6.02 -3.31 4.14
CA GLY A 76 -7.21 -2.81 4.79
C GLY A 76 -7.54 -1.40 4.33
N HIS A 77 -8.71 -0.90 4.73
CA HIS A 77 -9.21 0.41 4.33
C HIS A 77 -9.00 1.49 5.40
N GLN A 78 -8.71 1.09 6.63
CA GLN A 78 -8.47 2.01 7.74
C GLN A 78 -7.03 2.49 7.75
N GLY A 79 -6.84 3.81 7.77
CA GLY A 79 -5.53 4.46 7.91
C GLY A 79 -4.87 4.19 9.27
N ALA A 80 -3.60 4.60 9.41
CA ALA A 80 -2.85 4.44 10.66
C ALA A 80 -3.49 5.21 11.83
N ASP A 81 -4.13 6.32 11.52
CA ASP A 81 -4.86 7.23 12.40
C ASP A 81 -6.36 6.93 12.51
N GLY A 82 -6.82 5.78 12.01
CA GLY A 82 -8.23 5.40 11.97
C GLY A 82 -9.01 5.98 10.78
N SER A 83 -8.39 6.81 9.93
CA SER A 83 -9.06 7.46 8.80
C SER A 83 -9.62 6.47 7.79
N LYS A 84 -10.79 6.81 7.25
CA LYS A 84 -11.42 6.13 6.10
C LYS A 84 -10.89 6.71 4.78
N PRO A 85 -11.13 6.08 3.62
CA PRO A 85 -10.74 6.62 2.31
C PRO A 85 -11.21 8.05 2.07
N TRP A 86 -12.43 8.38 2.44
CA TRP A 86 -13.00 9.71 2.40
C TRP A 86 -12.17 10.74 3.17
N ASP A 87 -11.78 10.43 4.41
CA ASP A 87 -11.03 11.35 5.27
C ASP A 87 -9.66 11.65 4.67
N ARG A 88 -9.03 10.64 4.06
CA ARG A 88 -7.73 10.80 3.39
C ARG A 88 -7.85 11.66 2.13
N ALA A 89 -8.90 11.46 1.30
CA ALA A 89 -9.18 12.27 0.14
C ALA A 89 -9.40 13.75 0.54
N LYS A 90 -10.26 13.99 1.52
CA LYS A 90 -10.54 15.33 2.05
C LYS A 90 -9.27 16.00 2.60
N ARG A 91 -8.47 15.29 3.37
CA ARG A 91 -7.20 15.80 3.92
C ARG A 91 -6.18 16.12 2.85
N ALA A 92 -6.21 15.39 1.73
CA ALA A 92 -5.39 15.68 0.55
C ALA A 92 -5.91 16.85 -0.30
N GLY A 93 -7.03 17.48 0.10
CA GLY A 93 -7.64 18.62 -0.58
C GLY A 93 -8.65 18.26 -1.68
N TYR A 94 -9.08 16.98 -1.75
CA TYR A 94 -10.12 16.54 -2.70
C TYR A 94 -11.48 16.62 -2.02
N ALA A 95 -12.36 17.50 -2.53
CA ALA A 95 -13.68 17.78 -1.95
C ALA A 95 -14.71 16.74 -2.41
N ALA A 96 -14.43 15.48 -2.13
CA ALA A 96 -15.20 14.35 -2.60
C ALA A 96 -16.66 14.38 -2.08
N HIS A 97 -17.62 14.14 -2.96
CA HIS A 97 -18.94 13.64 -2.58
C HIS A 97 -19.04 12.11 -2.78
N LEU A 98 -18.10 11.51 -3.50
CA LEU A 98 -17.96 10.06 -3.68
C LEU A 98 -16.51 9.66 -3.51
N THR A 99 -16.26 8.58 -2.77
CA THR A 99 -14.97 7.88 -2.76
C THR A 99 -15.16 6.37 -2.73
N ALA A 100 -14.32 5.65 -3.46
CA ALA A 100 -14.20 4.21 -3.36
C ALA A 100 -12.71 3.82 -3.38
N GLU A 101 -12.38 2.74 -2.72
CA GLU A 101 -11.00 2.29 -2.60
C GLU A 101 -10.86 0.81 -2.90
N ASN A 102 -9.88 0.45 -3.71
CA ASN A 102 -9.43 -0.91 -3.91
C ASN A 102 -8.00 -1.06 -3.38
N VAL A 103 -7.76 -2.13 -2.64
CA VAL A 103 -6.45 -2.46 -2.10
C VAL A 103 -6.03 -3.87 -2.51
N ALA A 104 -4.72 -4.07 -2.67
CA ALA A 104 -4.16 -5.38 -2.99
C ALA A 104 -2.73 -5.51 -2.43
N SER A 105 -2.25 -6.73 -2.20
CA SER A 105 -0.86 -6.93 -1.82
C SER A 105 -0.28 -8.24 -2.33
N GLY A 106 1.01 -8.21 -2.65
CA GLY A 106 1.78 -9.37 -3.09
C GLY A 106 1.78 -9.59 -4.61
N GLN A 107 1.00 -8.81 -5.38
CA GLN A 107 1.05 -8.85 -6.83
C GLN A 107 2.38 -8.27 -7.33
N LYS A 108 2.92 -8.84 -8.41
CA LYS A 108 4.20 -8.43 -9.00
C LYS A 108 4.10 -7.15 -9.85
N SER A 109 2.88 -6.79 -10.27
CA SER A 109 2.61 -5.61 -11.09
C SER A 109 1.23 -5.02 -10.79
N PHE A 110 1.02 -3.76 -11.20
CA PHE A 110 -0.30 -3.13 -11.14
C PHE A 110 -1.33 -3.91 -11.98
N SER A 111 -0.94 -4.41 -13.15
CA SER A 111 -1.80 -5.22 -14.01
C SER A 111 -2.28 -6.50 -13.32
N GLU A 112 -1.45 -7.13 -12.47
CA GLU A 112 -1.91 -8.25 -11.65
C GLU A 112 -2.92 -7.83 -10.58
N ALA A 113 -2.68 -6.70 -9.91
CA ALA A 113 -3.63 -6.16 -8.95
C ALA A 113 -4.97 -5.83 -9.63
N MET A 114 -4.91 -5.17 -10.80
CA MET A 114 -6.09 -4.83 -11.60
C MET A 114 -6.88 -6.07 -12.00
N ARG A 115 -6.24 -7.13 -12.52
CA ARG A 115 -6.91 -8.41 -12.80
C ARG A 115 -7.54 -9.05 -11.56
N GLY A 116 -6.91 -8.91 -10.39
CA GLY A 116 -7.48 -9.34 -9.12
C GLY A 116 -8.76 -8.59 -8.78
N TRP A 117 -8.76 -7.27 -8.93
CA TRP A 117 -9.92 -6.42 -8.68
C TRP A 117 -11.05 -6.67 -9.68
N GLU A 118 -10.74 -6.90 -10.96
CA GLU A 118 -11.73 -7.24 -11.99
C GLU A 118 -12.50 -8.53 -11.69
N ARG A 119 -11.85 -9.51 -11.06
CA ARG A 119 -12.45 -10.80 -10.68
C ARG A 119 -13.16 -10.79 -9.32
N SER A 120 -12.93 -9.80 -8.51
CA SER A 120 -13.53 -9.67 -7.17
C SER A 120 -14.78 -8.80 -7.25
N ALA A 121 -15.95 -9.34 -6.97
CA ALA A 121 -17.22 -8.62 -7.05
C ALA A 121 -17.22 -7.27 -6.31
N PRO A 122 -16.74 -7.15 -5.05
CA PRO A 122 -16.71 -5.85 -4.37
C PRO A 122 -15.76 -4.85 -5.03
N HIS A 123 -14.55 -5.28 -5.43
CA HIS A 123 -13.59 -4.39 -6.08
C HIS A 123 -14.04 -4.00 -7.49
N LYS A 124 -14.63 -4.94 -8.22
CA LYS A 124 -15.21 -4.68 -9.55
C LYS A 124 -16.31 -3.63 -9.47
N ARG A 125 -17.19 -3.67 -8.46
CA ARG A 125 -18.20 -2.64 -8.25
C ARG A 125 -17.59 -1.24 -8.11
N ASN A 126 -16.49 -1.11 -7.39
CA ASN A 126 -15.78 0.16 -7.26
C ASN A 126 -15.22 0.63 -8.62
N LEU A 127 -14.60 -0.26 -9.40
CA LEU A 127 -14.09 0.07 -10.74
C LEU A 127 -15.20 0.53 -11.69
N LEU A 128 -16.43 0.04 -11.48
CA LEU A 128 -17.61 0.31 -12.32
C LEU A 128 -18.51 1.42 -11.76
N LEU A 129 -18.06 2.20 -10.77
CA LEU A 129 -18.83 3.34 -10.31
C LEU A 129 -19.05 4.34 -11.45
N PRO A 130 -20.31 4.59 -11.87
CA PRO A 130 -20.61 5.42 -13.04
C PRO A 130 -20.20 6.87 -12.81
N ASP A 131 -20.37 7.36 -11.58
CA ASP A 131 -20.16 8.75 -11.21
C ASP A 131 -18.68 9.07 -10.87
N ALA A 132 -17.80 8.08 -10.87
CA ALA A 132 -16.38 8.32 -10.67
C ALA A 132 -15.82 9.19 -11.79
N GLN A 133 -15.14 10.28 -11.42
CA GLN A 133 -14.56 11.28 -12.33
C GLN A 133 -13.04 11.26 -12.32
N ALA A 134 -12.45 10.91 -11.17
CA ALA A 134 -11.01 10.92 -10.96
C ALA A 134 -10.53 9.65 -10.26
N ALA A 135 -9.24 9.36 -10.45
CA ALA A 135 -8.53 8.25 -9.82
C ALA A 135 -7.19 8.70 -9.27
N GLY A 136 -6.78 8.10 -8.16
CA GLY A 136 -5.43 8.17 -7.63
C GLY A 136 -4.90 6.77 -7.38
N VAL A 137 -3.66 6.51 -7.76
CA VAL A 137 -3.02 5.20 -7.60
C VAL A 137 -1.67 5.32 -6.90
N ALA A 138 -1.36 4.35 -6.06
CA ALA A 138 -0.06 4.27 -5.41
C ALA A 138 0.34 2.82 -5.11
N VAL A 139 1.64 2.61 -4.97
CA VAL A 139 2.21 1.38 -4.46
C VAL A 139 3.25 1.71 -3.39
N SER A 140 3.32 0.89 -2.37
CA SER A 140 4.38 0.91 -1.36
C SER A 140 4.89 -0.51 -1.15
N TYR A 141 6.15 -0.65 -0.74
CA TYR A 141 6.77 -1.95 -0.57
C TYR A 141 7.23 -2.15 0.87
N ARG A 142 7.14 -3.41 1.33
CA ARG A 142 7.76 -3.88 2.57
C ARG A 142 8.44 -5.21 2.28
N ASN A 143 9.75 -5.30 2.47
CA ASN A 143 10.53 -6.51 2.23
C ASN A 143 10.22 -7.14 0.85
N GLY A 144 10.21 -6.31 -0.21
CA GLY A 144 9.90 -6.74 -1.57
C GLY A 144 8.41 -7.00 -1.87
N ARG A 145 7.55 -7.06 -0.86
CA ARG A 145 6.10 -7.25 -1.06
C ARG A 145 5.42 -5.92 -1.38
N ALA A 146 4.73 -5.86 -2.50
CA ALA A 146 3.96 -4.69 -2.93
C ALA A 146 2.61 -4.57 -2.20
N TYR A 147 2.19 -3.33 -1.96
CA TYR A 147 0.88 -2.93 -1.43
C TYR A 147 0.32 -1.85 -2.32
N TYR A 148 -0.70 -2.20 -3.09
CA TYR A 148 -1.36 -1.30 -4.03
C TYR A 148 -2.60 -0.67 -3.40
N THR A 149 -2.83 0.59 -3.74
CA THR A 149 -4.08 1.29 -3.44
C THR A 149 -4.52 2.07 -4.66
N LEU A 150 -5.78 1.92 -5.02
CA LEU A 150 -6.52 2.75 -5.97
C LEU A 150 -7.61 3.46 -5.21
N VAL A 151 -7.71 4.78 -5.35
CA VAL A 151 -8.84 5.59 -4.88
C VAL A 151 -9.55 6.18 -6.09
N LEU A 152 -10.85 5.97 -6.16
CA LEU A 152 -11.74 6.61 -7.13
C LEU A 152 -12.56 7.69 -6.42
N GLY A 153 -12.86 8.79 -7.10
CA GLY A 153 -13.61 9.89 -6.51
C GLY A 153 -14.38 10.71 -7.53
N ALA A 154 -15.34 11.50 -6.99
CA ALA A 154 -16.04 12.59 -7.67
C ALA A 154 -16.20 13.79 -6.71
N GLU A 155 -16.06 15.01 -7.25
CA GLU A 155 -16.30 16.32 -6.60
C GLU A 155 -17.61 16.91 -7.05
#